data_d306ac138f4fa93f7021f3226dd291c7
#
_entry.id   d306ac138f4fa93f7021f3226dd291c7
#
_cell.length_a   1.000
_cell.length_b   1.000
_cell.length_c   1.000
_cell.angle_alpha   90.00
_cell.angle_beta   90.00
_cell.angle_gamma   90.00
#
_symmetry.space_group_name_H-M   'P 1'
#
loop_
_entity.id
_entity.type
_entity.pdbx_description
1 polymer ?
#
loop_
_entity_poly.entity_id
_entity_poly.type
_entity_poly.pdbx_seq_one_letter_code
_entity_poly.pdbx_strand_id
1 'polypeptide(L)'
;NVNGAIAAGLYIGIYYYSYALSVEEAQAEARFTWQVLTDCGLTAARLPMECWLDMEDADGFKARHGADDSSLVTALCQAYVEEMNRAGYPCGIYASYDWLLHRIRTEELSSYLSYWCAQWGRQCDFPRASIWQYTDHLDVNGRTLDGNLLIRKNWEV
;
A
#
# COMPACT_ATOMS: atom_id res chain seq x y z
N ASN A 1 0.68 -7.62 18.28
CA ASN A 1 0.25 -6.23 18.02
C ASN A 1 -1.18 -6.16 17.43
N VAL A 2 -1.49 -6.90 16.34
CA VAL A 2 -2.80 -6.85 15.66
C VAL A 2 -3.97 -7.15 16.60
N ASN A 3 -3.92 -8.23 17.37
CA ASN A 3 -5.00 -8.59 18.31
C ASN A 3 -5.20 -7.52 19.40
N GLY A 4 -4.12 -6.87 19.85
CA GLY A 4 -4.20 -5.76 20.80
C GLY A 4 -4.87 -4.53 20.19
N ALA A 5 -4.55 -4.20 18.95
CA ALA A 5 -5.17 -3.08 18.22
C ALA A 5 -6.68 -3.31 18.03
N ILE A 6 -7.07 -4.51 17.58
CA ILE A 6 -8.48 -4.90 17.44
C ILE A 6 -9.20 -4.82 18.78
N ALA A 7 -8.60 -5.35 19.85
CA ALA A 7 -9.19 -5.30 21.19
C ALA A 7 -9.36 -3.85 21.73
N ALA A 8 -8.49 -2.94 21.26
CA ALA A 8 -8.59 -1.52 21.54
C ALA A 8 -9.59 -0.75 20.65
N GLY A 9 -10.30 -1.45 19.76
CA GLY A 9 -11.27 -0.85 18.84
C GLY A 9 -10.65 -0.09 17.66
N LEU A 10 -9.37 -0.33 17.35
CA LEU A 10 -8.70 0.29 16.23
C LEU A 10 -9.00 -0.46 14.93
N TYR A 11 -9.24 0.28 13.86
CA TYR A 11 -9.24 -0.27 12.51
C TYR A 11 -7.80 -0.51 12.07
N ILE A 12 -7.56 -1.67 11.49
CA ILE A 12 -6.23 -2.08 11.06
C ILE A 12 -6.20 -2.38 9.56
N GLY A 13 -5.06 -2.14 8.96
CA GLY A 13 -4.61 -2.64 7.68
C GLY A 13 -3.20 -3.20 7.83
N ILE A 14 -2.68 -3.74 6.76
CA ILE A 14 -1.28 -4.16 6.70
C ILE A 14 -0.64 -3.59 5.44
N TYR A 15 0.66 -3.46 5.45
CA TYR A 15 1.40 -3.14 4.25
C TYR A 15 2.58 -4.11 4.07
N TYR A 16 3.02 -4.23 2.82
CA TYR A 16 4.17 -5.01 2.41
C TYR A 16 5.09 -4.14 1.56
N TYR A 17 6.31 -3.87 2.03
CA TYR A 17 7.34 -3.16 1.27
C TYR A 17 7.91 -4.09 0.20
N SER A 18 7.78 -3.72 -1.07
CA SER A 18 8.15 -4.58 -2.19
C SER A 18 9.62 -4.43 -2.59
N TYR A 19 10.29 -5.56 -2.70
CA TYR A 19 11.63 -5.70 -3.30
C TYR A 19 11.59 -6.42 -4.65
N ALA A 20 10.42 -6.68 -5.20
CA ALA A 20 10.28 -7.37 -6.47
C ALA A 20 10.98 -6.64 -7.62
N LEU A 21 11.71 -7.39 -8.44
CA LEU A 21 12.40 -6.94 -9.65
C LEU A 21 11.77 -7.54 -10.91
N SER A 22 10.81 -8.46 -10.76
CA SER A 22 10.05 -9.08 -11.84
C SER A 22 8.59 -9.30 -11.43
N VAL A 23 7.72 -9.50 -12.42
CA VAL A 23 6.30 -9.81 -12.21
C VAL A 23 6.14 -11.10 -11.38
N GLU A 24 6.95 -12.10 -11.63
CA GLU A 24 6.94 -13.38 -10.90
C GLU A 24 7.31 -13.17 -9.43
N GLU A 25 8.26 -12.29 -9.15
CA GLU A 25 8.63 -11.94 -7.78
C GLU A 25 7.51 -11.17 -7.08
N ALA A 26 6.88 -10.20 -7.74
CA ALA A 26 5.74 -9.48 -7.19
C ALA A 26 4.57 -10.42 -6.83
N GLN A 27 4.27 -11.39 -7.69
CA GLN A 27 3.30 -12.43 -7.39
C GLN A 27 3.72 -13.33 -6.21
N ALA A 28 5.02 -13.63 -6.10
CA ALA A 28 5.54 -14.42 -4.98
C ALA A 28 5.43 -13.64 -3.65
N GLU A 29 5.73 -12.34 -3.65
CA GLU A 29 5.53 -11.45 -2.50
C GLU A 29 4.05 -11.40 -2.07
N ALA A 30 3.13 -11.29 -3.02
CA ALA A 30 1.69 -11.32 -2.73
C ALA A 30 1.25 -12.66 -2.13
N ARG A 31 1.72 -13.78 -2.71
CA ARG A 31 1.45 -15.13 -2.16
C ARG A 31 1.98 -15.28 -0.74
N PHE A 32 3.19 -14.81 -0.48
CA PHE A 32 3.76 -14.80 0.86
C PHE A 32 2.88 -13.98 1.82
N THR A 33 2.47 -12.78 1.40
CA THR A 33 1.66 -11.88 2.22
C THR A 33 0.33 -12.53 2.62
N TRP A 34 -0.47 -12.98 1.66
CA TRP A 34 -1.77 -13.56 1.99
C TRP A 34 -1.65 -14.90 2.74
N GLN A 35 -0.58 -15.67 2.52
CA GLN A 35 -0.33 -16.89 3.29
C GLN A 35 -0.08 -16.56 4.77
N VAL A 36 0.79 -15.57 5.05
CA VAL A 36 1.04 -15.10 6.42
C VAL A 36 -0.25 -14.61 7.10
N LEU A 37 -1.09 -13.86 6.37
CA LEU A 37 -2.38 -13.40 6.90
C LEU A 37 -3.29 -14.59 7.24
N THR A 38 -3.37 -15.57 6.37
CA THR A 38 -4.17 -16.78 6.56
C THR A 38 -3.67 -17.57 7.78
N ASP A 39 -2.35 -17.80 7.88
CA ASP A 39 -1.73 -18.52 8.99
C ASP A 39 -1.94 -17.82 10.34
N CYS A 40 -2.03 -16.48 10.32
CA CYS A 40 -2.37 -15.66 11.48
C CYS A 40 -3.88 -15.58 11.78
N GLY A 41 -4.75 -16.19 10.97
CA GLY A 41 -6.20 -16.10 11.09
C GLY A 41 -6.76 -14.70 10.82
N LEU A 42 -6.05 -13.90 10.01
CA LEU A 42 -6.45 -12.56 9.61
C LEU A 42 -7.17 -12.61 8.26
N THR A 43 -8.49 -12.67 8.30
CA THR A 43 -9.31 -12.55 7.10
C THR A 43 -9.47 -11.07 6.67
N ALA A 44 -9.89 -10.83 5.44
CA ALA A 44 -10.17 -9.48 4.94
C ALA A 44 -11.16 -8.71 5.84
N ALA A 45 -12.17 -9.38 6.40
CA ALA A 45 -13.14 -8.77 7.33
C ALA A 45 -12.49 -8.23 8.62
N ARG A 46 -11.30 -8.68 8.98
CA ARG A 46 -10.53 -8.19 10.12
C ARG A 46 -9.54 -7.09 9.75
N LEU A 47 -9.46 -6.73 8.46
CA LEU A 47 -8.57 -5.73 7.90
C LEU A 47 -9.38 -4.61 7.20
N PRO A 48 -10.21 -3.85 7.95
CA PRO A 48 -11.07 -2.82 7.35
C PRO A 48 -10.30 -1.66 6.71
N MET A 49 -8.99 -1.55 6.97
CA MET A 49 -8.09 -0.58 6.32
C MET A 49 -7.29 -1.22 5.17
N GLU A 50 -7.75 -2.36 4.63
CA GLU A 50 -7.18 -3.09 3.48
C GLU A 50 -5.73 -3.58 3.68
N CYS A 51 -5.22 -4.22 2.64
CA CYS A 51 -3.79 -4.50 2.46
C CYS A 51 -3.20 -3.45 1.52
N TRP A 52 -1.93 -3.12 1.70
CA TRP A 52 -1.26 -2.10 0.91
C TRP A 52 0.05 -2.63 0.37
N LEU A 53 0.22 -2.55 -0.95
CA LEU A 53 1.52 -2.68 -1.56
C LEU A 53 2.27 -1.38 -1.36
N ASP A 54 3.35 -1.41 -0.60
CA ASP A 54 4.25 -0.29 -0.42
C ASP A 54 5.27 -0.30 -1.56
N MET A 55 5.00 0.53 -2.57
CA MET A 55 5.77 0.60 -3.80
C MET A 55 6.61 1.88 -3.83
N GLU A 56 7.82 1.76 -3.37
CA GLU A 56 8.82 2.83 -3.35
C GLU A 56 10.24 2.27 -3.52
N ASP A 57 11.23 3.13 -3.50
CA ASP A 57 12.65 2.76 -3.60
C ASP A 57 13.51 3.67 -2.72
N ALA A 58 13.10 3.84 -1.45
CA ALA A 58 13.77 4.75 -0.51
C ALA A 58 15.24 4.37 -0.28
N ASP A 59 15.60 3.10 -0.41
CA ASP A 59 16.95 2.58 -0.29
C ASP A 59 17.69 2.45 -1.64
N GLY A 60 17.06 2.79 -2.76
CA GLY A 60 17.61 2.70 -4.10
C GLY A 60 17.85 1.27 -4.60
N PHE A 61 17.18 0.28 -4.02
CA PHE A 61 17.36 -1.13 -4.40
C PHE A 61 16.91 -1.39 -5.83
N LYS A 62 15.69 -0.96 -6.19
CA LYS A 62 15.15 -1.15 -7.55
C LYS A 62 16.00 -0.43 -8.60
N ALA A 63 16.36 0.82 -8.34
CA ALA A 63 17.21 1.62 -9.24
C ALA A 63 18.56 0.95 -9.49
N ARG A 64 19.22 0.44 -8.44
CA ARG A 64 20.51 -0.27 -8.60
C ARG A 64 20.42 -1.55 -9.44
N HIS A 65 19.22 -2.15 -9.52
CA HIS A 65 18.98 -3.35 -10.30
C HIS A 65 18.29 -3.07 -11.66
N GLY A 66 18.11 -1.78 -12.01
CA GLY A 66 17.45 -1.38 -13.26
C GLY A 66 15.95 -1.72 -13.31
N ALA A 67 15.30 -1.80 -12.15
CA ALA A 67 13.88 -2.19 -12.03
C ALA A 67 12.99 -1.00 -11.60
N ASP A 68 13.40 0.23 -11.88
CA ASP A 68 12.66 1.46 -11.60
C ASP A 68 11.98 2.07 -12.84
N ASP A 69 11.97 1.34 -13.96
CA ASP A 69 11.22 1.73 -15.16
C ASP A 69 9.72 1.73 -14.90
N SER A 70 9.03 2.78 -15.37
CA SER A 70 7.60 2.99 -15.11
C SER A 70 6.71 1.83 -15.62
N SER A 71 7.04 1.22 -16.75
CA SER A 71 6.28 0.08 -17.28
C SER A 71 6.41 -1.13 -16.37
N LEU A 72 7.65 -1.43 -15.94
CA LEU A 72 7.90 -2.54 -15.03
C LEU A 72 7.25 -2.29 -13.66
N VAL A 73 7.46 -1.11 -13.06
CA VAL A 73 6.87 -0.77 -11.75
C VAL A 73 5.35 -0.89 -11.78
N THR A 74 4.71 -0.44 -12.87
CA THR A 74 3.25 -0.59 -13.04
C THR A 74 2.84 -2.06 -13.12
N ALA A 75 3.59 -2.88 -13.88
CA ALA A 75 3.32 -4.32 -13.98
C ALA A 75 3.52 -5.05 -12.64
N LEU A 76 4.52 -4.66 -11.83
CA LEU A 76 4.72 -5.18 -10.47
C LEU A 76 3.52 -4.86 -9.58
N CYS A 77 3.04 -3.61 -9.60
CA CYS A 77 1.86 -3.18 -8.86
C CYS A 77 0.63 -4.00 -9.25
N GLN A 78 0.38 -4.11 -10.55
CA GLN A 78 -0.76 -4.87 -11.05
C GLN A 78 -0.70 -6.33 -10.62
N ALA A 79 0.44 -6.99 -10.80
CA ALA A 79 0.61 -8.41 -10.47
C ALA A 79 0.40 -8.70 -8.99
N TYR A 80 0.94 -7.87 -8.11
CA TYR A 80 0.75 -8.01 -6.66
C TYR A 80 -0.71 -7.84 -6.26
N VAL A 81 -1.34 -6.74 -6.70
CA VAL A 81 -2.73 -6.43 -6.35
C VAL A 81 -3.69 -7.50 -6.87
N GLU A 82 -3.51 -7.98 -8.10
CA GLU A 82 -4.36 -9.04 -8.66
C GLU A 82 -4.24 -10.34 -7.88
N GLU A 83 -3.03 -10.72 -7.45
CA GLU A 83 -2.82 -11.94 -6.67
C GLU A 83 -3.45 -11.84 -5.28
N MET A 84 -3.33 -10.67 -4.60
CA MET A 84 -3.99 -10.41 -3.32
C MET A 84 -5.51 -10.46 -3.45
N ASN A 85 -6.07 -9.80 -4.46
CA ASN A 85 -7.52 -9.79 -4.71
C ASN A 85 -8.04 -11.18 -5.05
N ARG A 86 -7.30 -11.98 -5.82
CA ARG A 86 -7.65 -13.38 -6.12
C ARG A 86 -7.71 -14.24 -4.87
N ALA A 87 -6.87 -13.97 -3.89
CA ALA A 87 -6.87 -14.62 -2.58
C ALA A 87 -7.96 -14.08 -1.63
N GLY A 88 -8.74 -13.08 -2.06
CA GLY A 88 -9.84 -12.50 -1.29
C GLY A 88 -9.43 -11.36 -0.35
N TYR A 89 -8.22 -10.81 -0.50
CA TYR A 89 -7.74 -9.66 0.27
C TYR A 89 -7.74 -8.40 -0.60
N PRO A 90 -8.67 -7.45 -0.39
CA PRO A 90 -8.62 -6.15 -1.03
C PRO A 90 -7.25 -5.49 -0.79
N CYS A 91 -6.65 -4.99 -1.87
CA CYS A 91 -5.30 -4.44 -1.82
C CYS A 91 -5.22 -3.15 -2.62
N GLY A 92 -4.68 -2.11 -2.00
CA GLY A 92 -4.35 -0.84 -2.61
C GLY A 92 -2.84 -0.66 -2.80
N ILE A 93 -2.45 0.51 -3.31
CA ILE A 93 -1.05 0.88 -3.52
C ILE A 93 -0.72 2.10 -2.65
N TYR A 94 0.32 1.96 -1.81
CA TYR A 94 1.01 3.09 -1.19
C TYR A 94 2.22 3.46 -2.04
N ALA A 95 2.37 4.75 -2.28
CA ALA A 95 3.56 5.32 -2.89
C ALA A 95 3.65 6.84 -2.60
N SER A 96 4.84 7.41 -2.80
CA SER A 96 4.98 8.87 -2.80
C SER A 96 4.20 9.49 -3.96
N TYR A 97 3.83 10.77 -3.79
CA TYR A 97 3.17 11.56 -4.85
C TYR A 97 3.98 11.54 -6.15
N ASP A 98 5.31 11.66 -6.05
CA ASP A 98 6.21 11.60 -7.20
C ASP A 98 6.12 10.25 -7.94
N TRP A 99 6.11 9.15 -7.19
CA TRP A 99 5.99 7.80 -7.78
C TRP A 99 4.63 7.58 -8.42
N LEU A 100 3.55 8.07 -7.81
CA LEU A 100 2.19 7.98 -8.37
C LEU A 100 2.04 8.77 -9.67
N LEU A 101 2.84 9.83 -9.87
CA LEU A 101 2.82 10.64 -11.09
C LEU A 101 3.78 10.14 -12.17
N HIS A 102 4.95 9.60 -11.78
CA HIS A 102 6.04 9.41 -12.72
C HIS A 102 6.54 7.96 -12.84
N ARG A 103 6.26 7.12 -11.84
CA ARG A 103 6.73 5.73 -11.82
C ARG A 103 5.61 4.70 -11.95
N ILE A 104 4.40 5.04 -11.55
CA ILE A 104 3.23 4.17 -11.65
C ILE A 104 2.25 4.78 -12.64
N ARG A 105 2.00 4.10 -13.76
CA ARG A 105 0.99 4.51 -14.75
C ARG A 105 -0.39 4.18 -14.21
N THR A 106 -0.87 5.02 -13.28
CA THR A 106 -2.10 4.75 -12.55
C THR A 106 -3.34 4.66 -13.44
N GLU A 107 -3.30 5.26 -14.62
CA GLU A 107 -4.35 5.18 -15.65
C GLU A 107 -4.46 3.80 -16.31
N GLU A 108 -3.39 2.99 -16.27
CA GLU A 108 -3.37 1.61 -16.77
C GLU A 108 -3.91 0.61 -15.74
N LEU A 109 -4.03 1.03 -14.47
CA LEU A 109 -4.53 0.21 -13.37
C LEU A 109 -6.05 0.38 -13.19
N SER A 110 -6.68 -0.57 -12.49
CA SER A 110 -8.11 -0.54 -12.23
C SER A 110 -8.59 0.80 -11.66
N SER A 111 -9.70 1.31 -12.17
CA SER A 111 -10.33 2.55 -11.66
C SER A 111 -10.84 2.43 -10.22
N TYR A 112 -11.06 1.21 -9.74
CA TYR A 112 -11.52 0.91 -8.37
C TYR A 112 -10.38 0.72 -7.37
N LEU A 113 -9.13 0.82 -7.83
CA LEU A 113 -7.96 0.64 -6.97
C LEU A 113 -7.84 1.78 -5.97
N SER A 114 -7.63 1.44 -4.70
CA SER A 114 -7.33 2.40 -3.64
C SER A 114 -5.88 2.87 -3.71
N TYR A 115 -5.64 4.15 -3.40
CA TYR A 115 -4.29 4.72 -3.32
C TYR A 115 -4.06 5.39 -1.98
N TRP A 116 -2.93 5.10 -1.39
CA TRP A 116 -2.42 5.78 -0.22
C TRP A 116 -1.22 6.63 -0.65
N CYS A 117 -1.46 7.94 -0.76
CA CYS A 117 -0.48 8.90 -1.28
C CYS A 117 0.34 9.51 -0.15
N ALA A 118 1.66 9.38 -0.21
CA ALA A 118 2.56 10.12 0.66
C ALA A 118 2.96 11.44 -0.03
N GLN A 119 2.52 12.54 0.55
CA GLN A 119 2.85 13.90 0.10
C GLN A 119 2.85 14.83 1.31
N TRP A 120 4.01 15.26 1.74
CA TRP A 120 4.11 16.15 2.90
C TRP A 120 3.79 17.57 2.49
N GLY A 121 2.80 18.16 3.17
CA GLY A 121 2.31 19.48 2.80
C GLY A 121 0.95 19.82 3.43
N ARG A 122 0.29 20.80 2.84
CA ARG A 122 -1.01 21.28 3.32
C ARG A 122 -2.20 20.60 2.69
N GLN A 123 -1.98 19.88 1.60
CA GLN A 123 -3.03 19.17 0.83
C GLN A 123 -2.42 17.99 0.09
N CYS A 124 -3.27 17.06 -0.31
CA CYS A 124 -2.93 15.99 -1.23
C CYS A 124 -3.34 16.39 -2.64
N ASP A 125 -2.37 16.45 -3.54
CA ASP A 125 -2.63 16.82 -4.94
C ASP A 125 -2.95 15.61 -5.84
N PHE A 126 -2.83 14.38 -5.31
CA PHE A 126 -3.20 13.19 -6.07
C PHE A 126 -4.72 12.94 -6.02
N PRO A 127 -5.46 13.11 -7.14
CA PRO A 127 -6.93 13.17 -7.12
C PRO A 127 -7.61 11.84 -6.83
N ARG A 128 -6.88 10.72 -6.93
CA ARG A 128 -7.38 9.36 -6.66
C ARG A 128 -7.00 8.84 -5.26
N ALA A 129 -6.38 9.67 -4.41
CA ALA A 129 -5.99 9.25 -3.07
C ALA A 129 -7.22 8.88 -2.22
N SER A 130 -7.16 7.72 -1.58
CA SER A 130 -8.08 7.28 -0.53
C SER A 130 -7.55 7.64 0.85
N ILE A 131 -6.24 7.52 1.04
CA ILE A 131 -5.50 7.93 2.23
C ILE A 131 -4.40 8.89 1.82
N TRP A 132 -4.16 9.88 2.65
CA TRP A 132 -3.06 10.83 2.52
C TRP A 132 -2.15 10.78 3.73
N GLN A 133 -0.90 10.36 3.54
CA GLN A 133 0.17 10.53 4.52
C GLN A 133 0.72 11.95 4.40
N TYR A 134 0.36 12.82 5.34
CA TYR A 134 0.69 14.24 5.30
C TYR A 134 1.99 14.58 6.04
N THR A 135 2.52 13.66 6.84
CA THR A 135 3.77 13.82 7.59
C THR A 135 4.32 12.46 8.02
N ASP A 136 5.61 12.38 8.17
CA ASP A 136 6.38 11.30 8.80
C ASP A 136 6.81 11.65 10.25
N HIS A 137 6.35 12.79 10.77
CA HIS A 137 6.78 13.35 12.06
C HIS A 137 5.59 13.77 12.93
N LEU A 138 4.57 12.93 13.05
CA LEU A 138 3.48 13.14 14.00
C LEU A 138 3.93 12.74 15.42
N ASP A 139 4.02 13.70 16.34
CA ASP A 139 4.28 13.36 17.75
C ASP A 139 3.01 12.78 18.40
N VAL A 140 3.14 11.59 18.93
CA VAL A 140 2.13 10.93 19.74
C VAL A 140 2.77 10.46 21.05
N ASN A 141 2.60 11.24 22.11
CA ASN A 141 3.16 10.95 23.44
C ASN A 141 4.69 10.75 23.41
N GLY A 142 5.43 11.60 22.69
CA GLY A 142 6.88 11.54 22.57
C GLY A 142 7.39 10.45 21.61
N ARG A 143 6.53 9.89 20.79
CA ARG A 143 6.89 8.96 19.71
C ARG A 143 6.58 9.61 18.37
N THR A 144 7.53 9.57 17.47
CA THR A 144 7.34 10.03 16.08
C THR A 144 6.70 8.91 15.28
N LEU A 145 5.55 9.21 14.65
CA LEU A 145 4.79 8.31 13.81
C LEU A 145 4.40 9.02 12.51
N ASP A 146 4.02 8.23 11.50
CA ASP A 146 3.41 8.76 10.29
C ASP A 146 1.99 9.26 10.58
N GLY A 147 1.70 10.48 10.11
CA GLY A 147 0.38 11.06 10.20
C GLY A 147 -0.41 10.89 8.91
N ASN A 148 -1.64 10.36 9.01
CA ASN A 148 -2.47 10.04 7.87
C ASN A 148 -3.88 10.60 8.01
N LEU A 149 -4.49 10.98 6.87
CA LEU A 149 -5.88 11.37 6.75
C LEU A 149 -6.61 10.46 5.77
N LEU A 150 -7.76 9.94 6.19
CA LEU A 150 -8.67 9.25 5.31
C LEU A 150 -9.44 10.28 4.49
N ILE A 151 -9.28 10.27 3.15
CA ILE A 151 -9.90 11.25 2.23
C ILE A 151 -11.20 10.70 1.64
N ARG A 152 -11.17 9.42 1.23
CA ARG A 152 -12.31 8.74 0.62
C ARG A 152 -12.56 7.43 1.34
N LYS A 153 -13.82 7.14 1.59
CA LYS A 153 -14.24 5.86 2.13
C LYS A 153 -14.72 4.98 0.98
N ASN A 154 -13.85 4.14 0.44
CA ASN A 154 -14.26 3.09 -0.50
C ASN A 154 -14.85 1.88 0.22
N TRP A 155 -14.88 1.89 1.55
CA TRP A 155 -15.29 0.83 2.45
C TRP A 155 -16.38 1.24 3.45
N GLU A 156 -17.27 2.16 3.08
CA GLU A 156 -18.53 2.31 3.82
C GLU A 156 -19.39 1.10 3.53
N VAL A 157 -19.51 0.23 4.54
CA VAL A 157 -20.46 -0.87 4.60
C VAL A 157 -21.84 -0.33 4.90
#